data_9b6e174e11d77044f46deaf599b88e9f
#
_entry.id   9b6e174e11d77044f46deaf599b88e9f
#
_cell.length_a   1.000
_cell.length_b   1.000
_cell.length_c   1.000
_cell.angle_alpha   90.00
_cell.angle_beta   90.00
_cell.angle_gamma   90.00
#
_symmetry.space_group_name_H-M   'P 1'
#
loop_
_entity.id
_entity.type
_entity.pdbx_description
1 polymer ?
#
loop_
_entity_poly.entity_id
_entity_poly.type
_entity_poly.pdbx_seq_one_letter_code
_entity_poly.pdbx_strand_id
1 'polypeptide(L)'
;MKLKLSLCLVSAAMLMISCSRPGIVANSTVTIQSPLKSVSIASYSDTSSFSTVSDPRFLQICFDTVLVVQQTVHTEDDWHFKAFSTVTSDSLGSFFLNGRGPGEKSSPHMEKTHSGDNCLGIVENGTGSLSVVDIKASLQSDFNPVHLETCTLPSGVISSASLGDSSDFLVRLEGETLHYDAVSKDGRTTMTFNPFRKVNAQKSITQLSSILMSNEKCAIVAEVMLFLPQINFYDVASGKIKTTAVDKAAFDWRPVMENMIGPETVQYYQYAAYSPDYIFAVYCKSTLAGRMSGNAQTAIHVFNWEGDFLYDFKVNESLSDITYDARSKILYAINRADSRIIRYELSEYL
;
A
#
# COMPACT_ATOMS: atom_id res chain seq x y z
N MET A 1 -12.64 67.10 -5.17
CA MET A 1 -13.48 66.06 -4.54
C MET A 1 -13.19 64.73 -5.26
N LYS A 2 -12.30 63.92 -4.72
CA LYS A 2 -11.88 62.64 -5.34
C LYS A 2 -12.59 61.51 -4.63
N LEU A 3 -13.50 60.86 -5.35
CA LEU A 3 -14.22 59.66 -4.89
C LEU A 3 -13.24 58.48 -4.94
N LYS A 4 -12.90 57.90 -3.79
CA LYS A 4 -12.16 56.64 -3.70
C LYS A 4 -13.14 55.49 -3.83
N LEU A 5 -13.07 54.78 -4.94
CA LEU A 5 -13.79 53.51 -5.13
C LEU A 5 -13.06 52.44 -4.33
N SER A 6 -13.67 51.99 -3.22
CA SER A 6 -13.20 50.82 -2.47
C SER A 6 -13.65 49.56 -3.17
N LEU A 7 -12.69 48.84 -3.74
CA LEU A 7 -12.91 47.54 -4.35
C LEU A 7 -12.98 46.50 -3.20
N CYS A 8 -14.19 46.11 -2.81
CA CYS A 8 -14.39 44.95 -1.95
C CYS A 8 -14.02 43.67 -2.72
N LEU A 9 -12.87 43.11 -2.40
CA LEU A 9 -12.55 41.73 -2.74
C LEU A 9 -13.45 40.84 -1.93
N VAL A 10 -14.51 40.34 -2.54
CA VAL A 10 -15.29 39.20 -2.04
C VAL A 10 -14.42 37.97 -2.31
N SER A 11 -13.65 37.53 -1.32
CA SER A 11 -13.06 36.21 -1.30
C SER A 11 -14.21 35.22 -1.20
N ALA A 12 -14.54 34.59 -2.33
CA ALA A 12 -15.41 33.43 -2.38
C ALA A 12 -14.68 32.28 -1.67
N ALA A 13 -14.89 32.18 -0.36
CA ALA A 13 -14.62 30.93 0.35
C ALA A 13 -15.56 29.88 -0.28
N MET A 14 -15.04 29.02 -1.13
CA MET A 14 -15.73 27.81 -1.53
C MET A 14 -15.99 27.03 -0.26
N LEU A 15 -17.21 27.14 0.24
CA LEU A 15 -17.78 26.21 1.22
C LEU A 15 -17.77 24.83 0.54
N MET A 16 -16.73 24.05 0.79
CA MET A 16 -16.73 22.62 0.52
C MET A 16 -17.87 22.06 1.36
N ILE A 17 -19.02 21.81 0.76
CA ILE A 17 -20.12 21.09 1.39
C ILE A 17 -19.61 19.65 1.52
N SER A 18 -18.92 19.39 2.61
CA SER A 18 -18.50 18.06 3.00
C SER A 18 -19.75 17.30 3.42
N CYS A 19 -20.31 16.47 2.53
CA CYS A 19 -21.32 15.50 2.91
C CYS A 19 -20.69 14.45 3.79
N SER A 20 -20.83 14.59 5.10
CA SER A 20 -20.37 13.60 6.06
C SER A 20 -21.51 12.67 6.46
N ARG A 21 -21.30 11.35 6.32
CA ARG A 21 -22.26 10.32 6.71
C ARG A 21 -21.56 9.18 7.44
N PRO A 22 -22.29 8.43 8.30
CA PRO A 22 -21.73 7.23 8.90
C PRO A 22 -21.32 6.21 7.84
N GLY A 23 -20.06 5.80 7.85
CA GLY A 23 -19.53 4.75 7.00
C GLY A 23 -19.53 3.38 7.68
N ILE A 24 -18.79 2.42 7.10
CA ILE A 24 -18.59 1.09 7.66
C ILE A 24 -17.71 1.14 8.93
N VAL A 25 -16.80 2.10 9.04
CA VAL A 25 -15.95 2.28 10.21
C VAL A 25 -16.76 2.93 11.34
N ALA A 26 -16.78 2.27 12.49
CA ALA A 26 -17.44 2.81 13.68
C ALA A 26 -16.64 4.02 14.22
N ASN A 27 -17.35 4.97 14.84
CA ASN A 27 -16.73 6.16 15.42
C ASN A 27 -15.96 7.06 14.43
N SER A 28 -16.14 6.83 13.13
CA SER A 28 -15.63 7.68 12.07
C SER A 28 -16.76 8.27 11.24
N THR A 29 -16.51 9.47 10.74
CA THR A 29 -17.36 10.12 9.74
C THR A 29 -16.63 10.07 8.41
N VAL A 30 -17.29 9.51 7.40
CA VAL A 30 -16.73 9.48 6.03
C VAL A 30 -16.84 10.88 5.44
N THR A 31 -15.72 11.42 5.01
CA THR A 31 -15.64 12.69 4.28
C THR A 31 -15.27 12.41 2.84
N ILE A 32 -16.15 12.80 1.90
CA ILE A 32 -15.80 12.72 0.48
C ILE A 32 -14.90 13.91 0.14
N GLN A 33 -13.78 13.61 -0.48
CA GLN A 33 -12.84 14.59 -0.98
C GLN A 33 -12.67 14.47 -2.49
N SER A 34 -12.45 15.62 -3.13
CA SER A 34 -11.93 15.69 -4.50
C SER A 34 -10.43 15.97 -4.42
N PRO A 35 -9.64 15.54 -5.41
CA PRO A 35 -8.22 15.84 -5.43
C PRO A 35 -8.01 17.35 -5.56
N LEU A 36 -6.96 17.86 -4.93
CA LEU A 36 -6.54 19.26 -5.15
C LEU A 36 -6.15 19.49 -6.61
N LYS A 37 -5.59 18.46 -7.25
CA LYS A 37 -5.17 18.53 -8.66
C LYS A 37 -5.35 17.16 -9.34
N SER A 38 -5.90 17.15 -10.55
CA SER A 38 -5.93 16.00 -11.44
C SER A 38 -5.03 16.24 -12.64
N VAL A 39 -4.12 15.31 -12.91
CA VAL A 39 -3.05 15.48 -13.92
C VAL A 39 -2.85 14.16 -14.67
N SER A 40 -2.68 14.25 -15.98
CA SER A 40 -2.22 13.12 -16.78
C SER A 40 -0.69 13.07 -16.74
N ILE A 41 -0.15 11.93 -16.38
CA ILE A 41 1.29 11.69 -16.37
C ILE A 41 1.63 10.54 -17.32
N ALA A 42 2.80 10.64 -17.94
CA ALA A 42 3.30 9.61 -18.84
C ALA A 42 4.36 8.74 -18.15
N SER A 43 4.30 7.45 -18.41
CA SER A 43 5.34 6.53 -18.01
C SER A 43 6.53 6.57 -18.97
N TYR A 44 7.68 6.22 -18.47
CA TYR A 44 8.81 5.82 -19.30
C TYR A 44 9.33 4.46 -18.83
N SER A 45 9.82 3.68 -19.78
CA SER A 45 10.44 2.39 -19.48
C SER A 45 11.83 2.35 -20.09
N ASP A 46 12.79 1.94 -19.28
CA ASP A 46 14.07 1.46 -19.79
C ASP A 46 13.97 -0.06 -19.85
N THR A 47 13.67 -0.57 -21.05
CA THR A 47 13.43 -1.99 -21.27
C THR A 47 14.68 -2.85 -21.04
N SER A 48 15.88 -2.25 -20.98
CA SER A 48 17.13 -2.97 -20.73
C SER A 48 17.41 -3.17 -19.23
N SER A 49 17.01 -2.22 -18.40
CA SER A 49 17.40 -2.17 -16.98
C SER A 49 16.86 -3.33 -16.15
N PHE A 50 15.66 -3.84 -16.45
CA PHE A 50 15.02 -4.88 -15.66
C PHE A 50 14.80 -6.19 -16.45
N SER A 51 15.54 -6.37 -17.53
CA SER A 51 15.38 -7.53 -18.45
C SER A 51 15.64 -8.89 -17.80
N THR A 52 16.34 -8.92 -16.67
CA THR A 52 16.61 -10.15 -15.92
C THR A 52 15.47 -10.54 -14.97
N VAL A 53 14.45 -9.70 -14.79
CA VAL A 53 13.31 -10.00 -13.95
C VAL A 53 12.31 -10.83 -14.74
N SER A 54 11.89 -11.95 -14.18
CA SER A 54 10.85 -12.80 -14.74
C SER A 54 9.54 -12.58 -13.97
N ASP A 55 8.49 -12.13 -14.63
CA ASP A 55 7.15 -11.94 -14.07
C ASP A 55 7.16 -11.24 -12.69
N PRO A 56 7.46 -9.91 -12.63
CA PRO A 56 7.53 -9.15 -11.40
C PRO A 56 6.17 -9.12 -10.69
N ARG A 57 6.18 -9.26 -9.35
CA ARG A 57 4.99 -9.33 -8.51
C ARG A 57 4.86 -8.13 -7.58
N PHE A 58 5.95 -7.79 -6.89
CA PHE A 58 6.00 -6.72 -5.90
C PHE A 58 7.27 -5.92 -6.02
N LEU A 59 7.17 -4.64 -5.68
CA LEU A 59 8.25 -3.67 -5.70
C LEU A 59 8.38 -3.01 -4.33
N GLN A 60 9.61 -2.81 -3.87
CA GLN A 60 9.88 -1.95 -2.72
C GLN A 60 11.19 -1.19 -2.90
N ILE A 61 11.19 0.10 -2.55
CA ILE A 61 12.41 0.89 -2.41
C ILE A 61 12.97 0.66 -1.01
N CYS A 62 14.26 0.37 -0.93
CA CYS A 62 15.02 0.27 0.30
C CYS A 62 16.15 1.30 0.28
N PHE A 63 16.39 1.98 1.41
CA PHE A 63 17.40 3.05 1.63
C PHE A 63 17.60 3.99 0.43
N ASP A 64 16.50 4.44 -0.18
CA ASP A 64 16.41 5.46 -1.25
C ASP A 64 17.25 5.19 -2.51
N THR A 65 17.88 4.05 -2.63
CA THR A 65 18.79 3.75 -3.76
C THR A 65 18.69 2.34 -4.28
N VAL A 66 17.93 1.47 -3.65
CA VAL A 66 17.76 0.08 -4.09
C VAL A 66 16.29 -0.24 -4.32
N LEU A 67 15.98 -0.61 -5.54
CA LEU A 67 14.70 -1.22 -5.90
C LEU A 67 14.81 -2.73 -5.70
N VAL A 68 14.05 -3.27 -4.78
CA VAL A 68 13.88 -4.71 -4.61
C VAL A 68 12.64 -5.14 -5.37
N VAL A 69 12.79 -6.15 -6.20
CA VAL A 69 11.72 -6.74 -7.00
C VAL A 69 11.50 -8.18 -6.55
N GLN A 70 10.32 -8.49 -6.08
CA GLN A 70 9.88 -9.87 -5.95
C GLN A 70 9.35 -10.37 -7.29
N GLN A 71 9.79 -11.53 -7.72
CA GLN A 71 9.35 -12.15 -8.97
C GLN A 71 8.72 -13.52 -8.73
N THR A 72 7.96 -14.01 -9.71
CA THR A 72 7.51 -15.39 -9.73
C THR A 72 8.71 -16.29 -10.01
N VAL A 73 8.84 -17.37 -9.25
CA VAL A 73 9.84 -18.41 -9.47
C VAL A 73 9.19 -19.60 -10.17
N HIS A 74 9.91 -20.18 -11.11
CA HIS A 74 9.43 -21.29 -11.93
C HIS A 74 10.24 -22.57 -11.74
N THR A 75 11.50 -22.43 -11.27
CA THR A 75 12.43 -23.55 -11.06
C THR A 75 13.09 -23.46 -9.69
N GLU A 76 13.77 -24.54 -9.25
CA GLU A 76 14.54 -24.53 -8.00
C GLU A 76 15.75 -23.61 -8.05
N ASP A 77 16.28 -23.29 -9.24
CA ASP A 77 17.40 -22.37 -9.41
C ASP A 77 16.98 -20.90 -9.49
N ASP A 78 15.69 -20.59 -9.40
CA ASP A 78 15.20 -19.22 -9.45
C ASP A 78 15.30 -18.52 -8.09
N TRP A 79 15.58 -17.23 -8.14
CA TRP A 79 15.61 -16.35 -6.99
C TRP A 79 14.28 -15.63 -6.82
N HIS A 80 13.77 -15.57 -5.59
CA HIS A 80 12.53 -14.85 -5.28
C HIS A 80 12.66 -13.34 -5.41
N PHE A 81 13.83 -12.80 -5.09
CA PHE A 81 14.06 -11.35 -5.05
C PHE A 81 15.29 -10.96 -5.85
N LYS A 82 15.19 -9.84 -6.55
CA LYS A 82 16.30 -9.18 -7.25
C LYS A 82 16.41 -7.73 -6.79
N ALA A 83 17.63 -7.26 -6.63
CA ALA A 83 17.92 -5.89 -6.23
C ALA A 83 18.57 -5.13 -7.38
N PHE A 84 18.15 -3.88 -7.56
CA PHE A 84 18.64 -2.97 -8.60
C PHE A 84 18.97 -1.61 -8.00
N SER A 85 19.99 -0.95 -8.54
CA SER A 85 20.28 0.44 -8.21
C SER A 85 19.21 1.35 -8.83
N THR A 86 18.59 2.24 -8.04
CA THR A 86 17.69 3.26 -8.59
C THR A 86 18.43 4.38 -9.31
N VAL A 87 19.75 4.50 -9.07
CA VAL A 87 20.61 5.52 -9.68
C VAL A 87 21.10 5.12 -11.05
N THR A 88 21.63 3.87 -11.19
CA THR A 88 22.23 3.39 -12.44
C THR A 88 21.35 2.38 -13.16
N SER A 89 20.32 1.85 -12.52
CA SER A 89 19.48 0.75 -12.98
C SER A 89 20.22 -0.60 -13.14
N ASP A 90 21.45 -0.69 -12.67
CA ASP A 90 22.22 -1.93 -12.69
C ASP A 90 21.67 -2.94 -11.69
N SER A 91 21.77 -4.23 -12.02
CA SER A 91 21.50 -5.31 -11.08
C SER A 91 22.59 -5.33 -10.01
N LEU A 92 22.14 -5.30 -8.75
CA LEU A 92 23.01 -5.39 -7.58
C LEU A 92 23.15 -6.85 -7.09
N GLY A 93 22.17 -7.72 -7.41
CA GLY A 93 22.18 -9.13 -7.08
C GLY A 93 20.80 -9.72 -6.80
N SER A 94 20.80 -10.95 -6.28
CA SER A 94 19.59 -11.71 -6.00
C SER A 94 19.69 -12.40 -4.65
N PHE A 95 18.57 -12.63 -3.97
CA PHE A 95 18.55 -13.31 -2.67
C PHE A 95 17.28 -14.15 -2.48
N PHE A 96 17.36 -15.11 -1.55
CA PHE A 96 16.37 -16.16 -1.31
C PHE A 96 16.11 -17.03 -2.56
N LEU A 97 16.98 -18.01 -2.73
CA LEU A 97 16.78 -19.07 -3.71
C LEU A 97 15.50 -19.86 -3.37
N ASN A 98 14.80 -20.29 -4.39
CA ASN A 98 13.61 -21.14 -4.24
C ASN A 98 14.01 -22.52 -3.74
N GLY A 99 13.53 -22.91 -2.57
CA GLY A 99 13.84 -24.20 -1.99
C GLY A 99 13.49 -24.32 -0.50
N ARG A 100 14.05 -25.33 0.13
CA ARG A 100 13.87 -25.65 1.57
C ARG A 100 15.19 -25.83 2.32
N GLY A 101 16.31 -25.53 1.68
CA GLY A 101 17.62 -25.57 2.27
C GLY A 101 17.93 -24.36 3.17
N PRO A 102 19.09 -24.36 3.82
CA PRO A 102 19.54 -23.21 4.60
C PRO A 102 19.64 -21.94 3.71
N GLY A 103 18.95 -20.88 4.11
CA GLY A 103 18.92 -19.62 3.34
C GLY A 103 17.96 -19.62 2.15
N GLU A 104 17.32 -20.73 1.83
CA GLU A 104 16.29 -20.83 0.82
C GLU A 104 14.90 -20.48 1.40
N LYS A 105 13.98 -20.14 0.53
CA LYS A 105 12.56 -19.88 0.86
C LYS A 105 11.66 -20.59 -0.13
N SER A 106 10.57 -21.20 0.34
CA SER A 106 9.65 -21.90 -0.55
C SER A 106 8.49 -21.03 -1.03
N SER A 107 8.06 -20.07 -0.24
CA SER A 107 6.93 -19.18 -0.56
C SER A 107 7.00 -17.87 0.22
N PRO A 108 8.10 -17.09 0.07
CA PRO A 108 8.22 -15.81 0.72
C PRO A 108 7.29 -14.79 0.06
N HIS A 109 6.73 -13.91 0.85
CA HIS A 109 5.93 -12.79 0.40
C HIS A 109 6.52 -11.50 0.93
N MET A 110 6.69 -10.50 0.05
CA MET A 110 7.14 -9.18 0.43
C MET A 110 6.05 -8.48 1.23
N GLU A 111 6.38 -8.06 2.46
CA GLU A 111 5.49 -7.29 3.31
C GLU A 111 5.94 -5.83 3.30
N LYS A 112 5.20 -4.99 2.59
CA LYS A 112 5.54 -3.57 2.38
C LYS A 112 5.38 -2.70 3.62
N THR A 113 4.82 -3.24 4.67
CA THR A 113 4.52 -2.47 5.88
C THR A 113 5.72 -2.32 6.83
N HIS A 114 6.85 -2.90 6.47
CA HIS A 114 8.12 -2.73 7.17
C HIS A 114 8.97 -1.69 6.44
N SER A 115 8.95 -0.47 6.94
CA SER A 115 9.59 0.69 6.30
C SER A 115 10.78 1.25 7.07
N GLY A 116 11.54 0.41 7.76
CA GLY A 116 12.88 0.87 8.12
C GLY A 116 13.63 1.21 6.83
N ASP A 117 14.31 2.35 6.75
CA ASP A 117 14.96 2.86 5.53
C ASP A 117 15.87 1.83 4.82
N ASN A 118 16.29 0.77 5.53
CA ASN A 118 17.19 -0.27 5.01
C ASN A 118 16.56 -1.66 4.97
N CYS A 119 15.30 -1.82 5.34
CA CYS A 119 14.73 -3.12 5.65
C CYS A 119 13.68 -3.57 4.65
N LEU A 120 13.59 -4.89 4.48
CA LEU A 120 12.54 -5.57 3.75
C LEU A 120 11.82 -6.53 4.68
N GLY A 121 10.51 -6.38 4.83
CA GLY A 121 9.66 -7.35 5.50
C GLY A 121 9.40 -8.55 4.60
N ILE A 122 9.56 -9.75 5.12
CA ILE A 122 9.27 -11.00 4.39
C ILE A 122 8.45 -11.92 5.28
N VAL A 123 7.24 -12.22 4.86
CA VAL A 123 6.38 -13.23 5.49
C VAL A 123 6.54 -14.54 4.73
N GLU A 124 6.84 -15.62 5.45
CA GLU A 124 6.84 -16.95 4.87
C GLU A 124 5.44 -17.57 5.02
N ASN A 125 4.79 -17.80 3.89
CA ASN A 125 3.49 -18.44 3.88
C ASN A 125 3.58 -19.83 4.49
N GLY A 126 2.69 -20.12 5.44
CA GLY A 126 2.62 -21.41 6.14
C GLY A 126 3.32 -21.46 7.51
N THR A 127 4.28 -20.60 7.80
CA THR A 127 4.91 -20.53 9.13
C THR A 127 4.40 -19.39 9.99
N GLY A 128 3.80 -18.36 9.37
CA GLY A 128 3.37 -17.15 10.07
C GLY A 128 4.54 -16.32 10.63
N SER A 129 5.78 -16.55 10.14
CA SER A 129 6.93 -15.75 10.58
C SER A 129 7.13 -14.55 9.67
N LEU A 130 7.29 -13.39 10.29
CA LEU A 130 7.76 -12.17 9.64
C LEU A 130 9.26 -12.03 9.92
N SER A 131 10.05 -12.01 8.86
CA SER A 131 11.48 -11.73 8.91
C SER A 131 11.75 -10.32 8.40
N VAL A 132 12.50 -9.55 9.15
CA VAL A 132 13.02 -8.24 8.71
C VAL A 132 14.45 -8.43 8.24
N VAL A 133 14.71 -8.10 6.99
CA VAL A 133 16.01 -8.29 6.33
C VAL A 133 16.65 -6.93 6.09
N ASP A 134 17.89 -6.74 6.56
CA ASP A 134 18.72 -5.58 6.23
C ASP A 134 19.26 -5.74 4.81
N ILE A 135 18.69 -5.00 3.88
CA ILE A 135 19.08 -5.08 2.46
C ILE A 135 20.50 -4.54 2.25
N LYS A 136 20.89 -3.47 2.94
CA LYS A 136 22.24 -2.89 2.82
C LYS A 136 23.31 -3.85 3.31
N ALA A 137 23.13 -4.45 4.47
CA ALA A 137 24.05 -5.44 5.00
C ALA A 137 24.07 -6.70 4.13
N SER A 138 22.93 -7.13 3.59
CA SER A 138 22.80 -8.28 2.71
C SER A 138 23.55 -8.08 1.38
N LEU A 139 23.50 -6.88 0.80
CA LEU A 139 24.28 -6.53 -0.39
C LEU A 139 25.80 -6.59 -0.14
N GLN A 140 26.25 -6.29 1.09
CA GLN A 140 27.66 -6.33 1.47
C GLN A 140 28.15 -7.73 1.82
N SER A 141 27.26 -8.68 2.05
CA SER A 141 27.58 -10.07 2.44
C SER A 141 27.32 -11.08 1.30
N ASP A 142 27.63 -10.69 0.05
CA ASP A 142 27.42 -11.52 -1.14
C ASP A 142 25.99 -12.07 -1.23
N PHE A 143 25.02 -11.23 -0.92
CA PHE A 143 23.58 -11.53 -0.94
C PHE A 143 23.11 -12.65 0.02
N ASN A 144 23.91 -12.97 1.02
CA ASN A 144 23.41 -13.73 2.15
C ASN A 144 22.48 -12.83 2.97
N PRO A 145 21.19 -13.20 3.13
CA PRO A 145 20.26 -12.34 3.84
C PRO A 145 20.67 -12.10 5.29
N VAL A 146 20.90 -10.84 5.65
CA VAL A 146 21.19 -10.44 7.02
C VAL A 146 19.88 -10.13 7.70
N HIS A 147 19.44 -11.03 8.59
CA HIS A 147 18.21 -10.86 9.36
C HIS A 147 18.47 -9.94 10.55
N LEU A 148 17.73 -8.85 10.63
CA LEU A 148 17.71 -7.97 11.80
C LEU A 148 16.81 -8.53 12.89
N GLU A 149 15.66 -9.02 12.48
CA GLU A 149 14.61 -9.47 13.39
C GLU A 149 13.77 -10.58 12.73
N THR A 150 13.27 -11.47 13.55
CA THR A 150 12.22 -12.42 13.17
C THR A 150 11.19 -12.45 14.28
N CYS A 151 9.93 -12.20 13.93
CA CYS A 151 8.83 -12.30 14.87
C CYS A 151 7.80 -13.34 14.39
N THR A 152 7.15 -13.98 15.37
CA THR A 152 6.04 -14.88 15.07
C THR A 152 4.75 -14.08 15.11
N LEU A 153 4.07 -14.01 14.00
CA LEU A 153 2.75 -13.39 13.92
C LEU A 153 1.69 -14.36 14.47
N PRO A 154 0.61 -13.87 15.07
CA PRO A 154 -0.53 -14.71 15.46
C PRO A 154 -1.10 -15.48 14.27
N SER A 155 -1.72 -16.63 14.51
CA SER A 155 -2.42 -17.35 13.45
C SER A 155 -3.61 -16.53 12.94
N GLY A 156 -3.85 -16.59 11.63
CA GLY A 156 -4.95 -15.84 11.00
C GLY A 156 -4.61 -14.39 10.62
N VAL A 157 -3.32 -13.99 10.71
CA VAL A 157 -2.90 -12.67 10.21
C VAL A 157 -3.09 -12.59 8.70
N ILE A 158 -3.79 -11.55 8.26
CA ILE A 158 -4.05 -11.25 6.84
C ILE A 158 -3.15 -10.13 6.34
N SER A 159 -2.82 -9.18 7.19
CA SER A 159 -1.92 -8.05 6.90
C SER A 159 -1.36 -7.48 8.19
N SER A 160 -0.23 -6.80 8.08
CA SER A 160 0.45 -6.16 9.22
C SER A 160 0.98 -4.78 8.85
N ALA A 161 1.21 -3.95 9.85
CA ALA A 161 1.89 -2.67 9.73
C ALA A 161 2.75 -2.42 10.98
N SER A 162 3.95 -1.91 10.83
CA SER A 162 4.80 -1.51 11.95
C SER A 162 4.19 -0.34 12.71
N LEU A 163 4.34 -0.29 14.02
CA LEU A 163 3.85 0.81 14.88
C LEU A 163 4.97 1.74 15.38
N GLY A 164 6.02 1.89 14.60
CA GLY A 164 7.14 2.78 14.90
C GLY A 164 8.32 2.07 15.57
N ASP A 165 9.13 2.83 16.34
CA ASP A 165 10.39 2.34 16.95
C ASP A 165 10.21 1.21 17.97
N SER A 166 8.97 0.89 18.35
CA SER A 166 8.65 -0.03 19.44
C SER A 166 8.78 -1.51 19.07
N SER A 167 9.10 -1.85 17.86
CA SER A 167 9.02 -3.24 17.33
C SER A 167 7.63 -3.88 17.51
N ASP A 168 6.61 -3.05 17.64
CA ASP A 168 5.21 -3.49 17.72
C ASP A 168 4.56 -3.41 16.34
N PHE A 169 3.59 -4.28 16.11
CA PHE A 169 2.86 -4.37 14.85
C PHE A 169 1.37 -4.22 15.08
N LEU A 170 0.70 -3.50 14.20
CA LEU A 170 -0.73 -3.64 14.04
C LEU A 170 -0.98 -4.77 13.06
N VAL A 171 -1.64 -5.83 13.52
CA VAL A 171 -2.00 -6.96 12.69
C VAL A 171 -3.50 -7.04 12.52
N ARG A 172 -3.93 -7.35 11.33
CA ARG A 172 -5.33 -7.61 11.00
C ARG A 172 -5.55 -9.11 10.99
N LEU A 173 -6.47 -9.57 11.81
CA LEU A 173 -6.69 -10.97 12.08
C LEU A 173 -8.06 -11.42 11.57
N GLU A 174 -8.06 -12.61 10.98
CA GLU A 174 -9.26 -13.39 10.69
C GLU A 174 -9.56 -14.32 11.86
N GLY A 175 -10.78 -14.20 12.41
CA GLY A 175 -11.28 -15.02 13.50
C GLY A 175 -12.79 -15.12 13.43
N GLU A 176 -13.47 -15.24 14.57
CA GLU A 176 -14.94 -15.14 14.63
C GLU A 176 -15.42 -13.77 14.13
N THR A 177 -14.60 -12.73 14.31
CA THR A 177 -14.80 -11.40 13.75
C THR A 177 -13.46 -10.87 13.24
N LEU A 178 -13.49 -10.08 12.16
CA LEU A 178 -12.33 -9.31 11.75
C LEU A 178 -11.98 -8.30 12.84
N HIS A 179 -10.75 -8.33 13.32
CA HIS A 179 -10.25 -7.42 14.35
C HIS A 179 -8.78 -7.06 14.12
N TYR A 180 -8.31 -6.11 14.86
CA TYR A 180 -6.92 -5.65 14.84
C TYR A 180 -6.32 -5.85 16.21
N ASP A 181 -5.13 -6.43 16.22
CA ASP A 181 -4.30 -6.53 17.42
C ASP A 181 -3.04 -5.69 17.25
N ALA A 182 -2.69 -4.92 18.27
CA ALA A 182 -1.33 -4.46 18.42
C ALA A 182 -0.53 -5.59 19.10
N VAL A 183 0.49 -6.06 18.41
CA VAL A 183 1.28 -7.23 18.81
C VAL A 183 2.73 -6.81 18.94
N SER A 184 3.34 -7.11 20.09
CA SER A 184 4.77 -6.92 20.28
C SER A 184 5.58 -7.97 19.51
N LYS A 185 6.86 -7.70 19.30
CA LYS A 185 7.76 -8.61 18.55
C LYS A 185 7.84 -10.03 19.11
N ASP A 186 7.61 -10.19 20.40
CA ASP A 186 7.56 -11.50 21.06
C ASP A 186 6.18 -12.18 20.93
N GLY A 187 5.29 -11.63 20.10
CA GLY A 187 3.98 -12.22 19.77
C GLY A 187 2.88 -11.96 20.79
N ARG A 188 3.11 -11.07 21.78
CA ARG A 188 2.08 -10.75 22.78
C ARG A 188 1.16 -9.66 22.29
N THR A 189 -0.16 -9.91 22.33
CA THR A 189 -1.17 -8.89 22.07
C THR A 189 -1.20 -7.88 23.22
N THR A 190 -1.00 -6.61 22.89
CA THR A 190 -1.02 -5.48 23.83
C THR A 190 -2.34 -4.71 23.79
N MET A 191 -3.02 -4.74 22.63
CA MET A 191 -4.30 -4.09 22.44
C MET A 191 -5.09 -4.83 21.35
N THR A 192 -6.41 -4.94 21.52
CA THR A 192 -7.35 -5.45 20.52
C THR A 192 -8.45 -4.43 20.25
N PHE A 193 -8.77 -4.17 18.99
CA PHE A 193 -9.90 -3.32 18.62
C PHE A 193 -10.55 -3.78 17.31
N ASN A 194 -11.86 -3.49 17.19
CA ASN A 194 -12.57 -3.68 15.94
C ASN A 194 -13.14 -2.33 15.48
N PRO A 195 -12.56 -1.72 14.44
CA PRO A 195 -13.01 -0.41 13.97
C PRO A 195 -14.31 -0.50 13.17
N PHE A 196 -14.71 -1.69 12.72
CA PHE A 196 -15.87 -1.82 11.85
C PHE A 196 -17.17 -1.93 12.62
N ARG A 197 -18.26 -1.42 12.01
CA ARG A 197 -19.61 -1.64 12.52
C ARG A 197 -19.93 -3.13 12.50
N LYS A 198 -20.86 -3.55 13.36
CA LYS A 198 -21.31 -4.94 13.38
C LYS A 198 -21.82 -5.35 12.00
N VAL A 199 -21.02 -6.16 11.32
CA VAL A 199 -21.35 -6.86 10.08
C VAL A 199 -21.22 -8.35 10.33
N ASN A 200 -21.96 -9.18 9.58
CA ASN A 200 -21.85 -10.63 9.75
C ASN A 200 -20.43 -11.08 9.34
N ALA A 201 -19.63 -11.44 10.32
CA ALA A 201 -18.19 -11.63 10.22
C ALA A 201 -17.77 -12.62 9.14
N GLN A 202 -18.43 -13.76 9.04
CA GLN A 202 -18.04 -14.80 8.09
C GLN A 202 -18.19 -14.42 6.62
N LYS A 203 -19.06 -13.43 6.31
CA LYS A 203 -19.27 -12.94 4.94
C LYS A 203 -18.42 -11.72 4.61
N SER A 204 -17.94 -11.00 5.62
CA SER A 204 -17.37 -9.66 5.43
C SER A 204 -15.84 -9.60 5.40
N ILE A 205 -15.15 -10.69 5.72
CA ILE A 205 -13.66 -10.68 5.76
C ILE A 205 -13.07 -10.32 4.40
N THR A 206 -13.51 -11.02 3.35
CA THR A 206 -13.06 -10.73 1.99
C THR A 206 -13.49 -9.34 1.51
N GLN A 207 -14.72 -8.94 1.84
CA GLN A 207 -15.26 -7.62 1.48
C GLN A 207 -14.51 -6.47 2.16
N LEU A 208 -13.97 -6.72 3.35
CA LEU A 208 -13.14 -5.77 4.10
C LEU A 208 -11.64 -5.88 3.76
N SER A 209 -11.27 -6.62 2.69
CA SER A 209 -9.88 -6.69 2.25
C SER A 209 -9.29 -5.30 2.05
N SER A 210 -8.09 -5.10 2.56
CA SER A 210 -7.41 -3.81 2.57
C SER A 210 -5.90 -3.98 2.60
N ILE A 211 -5.19 -2.89 2.37
CA ILE A 211 -3.74 -2.78 2.49
C ILE A 211 -3.46 -1.87 3.67
N LEU A 212 -2.72 -2.37 4.65
CA LEU A 212 -2.24 -1.59 5.79
C LEU A 212 -0.89 -0.96 5.47
N MET A 213 -0.69 0.27 5.90
CA MET A 213 0.57 0.99 5.83
C MET A 213 0.73 1.85 7.07
N SER A 214 1.94 2.09 7.51
CA SER A 214 2.21 2.88 8.69
C SER A 214 3.19 4.00 8.42
N ASN A 215 3.01 5.09 9.14
CA ASN A 215 4.01 6.14 9.24
C ASN A 215 4.55 6.16 10.67
N GLU A 216 5.76 5.67 10.83
CA GLU A 216 6.42 5.60 12.13
C GLU A 216 6.64 6.98 12.76
N LYS A 217 6.82 8.03 11.94
CA LYS A 217 7.03 9.40 12.42
C LYS A 217 5.82 10.01 13.13
N CYS A 218 4.61 9.63 12.73
CA CYS A 218 3.36 10.19 13.29
C CYS A 218 2.45 9.14 13.96
N ALA A 219 2.89 7.89 14.08
CA ALA A 219 2.12 6.79 14.67
C ALA A 219 0.72 6.61 14.07
N ILE A 220 0.59 6.90 12.77
CA ILE A 220 -0.65 6.72 12.02
C ILE A 220 -0.54 5.46 11.16
N VAL A 221 -1.58 4.64 11.19
CA VAL A 221 -1.78 3.55 10.24
C VAL A 221 -2.84 3.93 9.25
N ALA A 222 -2.54 3.83 7.97
CA ALA A 222 -3.49 3.99 6.88
C ALA A 222 -3.95 2.63 6.37
N GLU A 223 -5.24 2.51 6.09
CA GLU A 223 -5.86 1.32 5.54
C GLU A 223 -6.59 1.66 4.24
N VAL A 224 -6.05 1.21 3.13
CA VAL A 224 -6.65 1.38 1.79
C VAL A 224 -7.62 0.23 1.53
N MET A 225 -8.91 0.52 1.47
CA MET A 225 -9.96 -0.49 1.29
C MET A 225 -10.07 -0.94 -0.17
N LEU A 226 -10.01 -2.26 -0.43
CA LEU A 226 -10.05 -2.76 -1.81
C LEU A 226 -11.43 -2.62 -2.47
N PHE A 227 -12.50 -2.88 -1.73
CA PHE A 227 -13.87 -2.91 -2.25
C PHE A 227 -14.73 -1.70 -1.85
N LEU A 228 -14.12 -0.72 -1.20
CA LEU A 228 -14.73 0.57 -0.89
C LEU A 228 -13.82 1.70 -1.34
N PRO A 229 -14.34 2.80 -1.91
CA PRO A 229 -13.53 3.91 -2.40
C PRO A 229 -13.08 4.83 -1.25
N GLN A 230 -12.41 4.27 -0.24
CA GLN A 230 -12.02 5.00 0.96
C GLN A 230 -10.69 4.52 1.53
N ILE A 231 -10.06 5.40 2.28
CA ILE A 231 -8.87 5.13 3.11
C ILE A 231 -9.22 5.52 4.54
N ASN A 232 -8.91 4.63 5.47
CA ASN A 232 -9.06 4.86 6.91
C ASN A 232 -7.69 5.20 7.50
N PHE A 233 -7.65 6.17 8.39
CA PHE A 233 -6.46 6.61 9.10
C PHE A 233 -6.69 6.39 10.59
N TYR A 234 -5.85 5.56 11.19
CA TYR A 234 -5.91 5.20 12.61
C TYR A 234 -4.74 5.86 13.34
N ASP A 235 -5.03 6.81 14.21
CA ASP A 235 -4.08 7.24 15.22
C ASP A 235 -4.16 6.22 16.37
N VAL A 236 -3.21 5.29 16.40
CA VAL A 236 -3.23 4.18 17.34
C VAL A 236 -3.05 4.66 18.77
N ALA A 237 -2.29 5.74 18.98
CA ALA A 237 -2.04 6.29 20.31
C ALA A 237 -3.28 6.98 20.91
N SER A 238 -4.02 7.74 20.10
CA SER A 238 -5.22 8.47 20.58
C SER A 238 -6.53 7.71 20.37
N GLY A 239 -6.53 6.63 19.59
CA GLY A 239 -7.73 5.91 19.18
C GLY A 239 -8.63 6.69 18.21
N LYS A 240 -8.15 7.79 17.65
CA LYS A 240 -8.92 8.57 16.65
C LYS A 240 -8.89 7.91 15.29
N ILE A 241 -10.02 7.98 14.60
CA ILE A 241 -10.17 7.43 13.25
C ILE A 241 -10.69 8.53 12.33
N LYS A 242 -10.00 8.76 11.22
CA LYS A 242 -10.44 9.59 10.09
C LYS A 242 -10.69 8.68 8.88
N THR A 243 -11.76 8.90 8.14
CA THR A 243 -12.04 8.18 6.89
C THR A 243 -12.20 9.18 5.76
N THR A 244 -11.35 9.08 4.77
CA THR A 244 -11.41 9.85 3.53
C THR A 244 -11.91 8.97 2.40
N ALA A 245 -12.98 9.39 1.73
CA ALA A 245 -13.53 8.73 0.56
C ALA A 245 -13.34 9.59 -0.69
N VAL A 246 -13.22 8.95 -1.85
CA VAL A 246 -13.08 9.60 -3.16
C VAL A 246 -14.33 9.46 -4.02
N ASP A 247 -15.29 8.67 -3.57
CA ASP A 247 -16.56 8.41 -4.26
C ASP A 247 -17.68 8.21 -3.26
N LYS A 248 -18.88 8.65 -3.61
CA LYS A 248 -20.10 8.51 -2.79
C LYS A 248 -20.47 7.04 -2.52
N ALA A 249 -19.97 6.10 -3.30
CA ALA A 249 -20.17 4.66 -3.08
C ALA A 249 -19.65 4.20 -1.70
N ALA A 250 -18.73 4.95 -1.06
CA ALA A 250 -18.31 4.69 0.31
C ALA A 250 -19.48 4.76 1.33
N PHE A 251 -20.56 5.48 1.03
CA PHE A 251 -21.76 5.54 1.86
C PHE A 251 -22.68 4.34 1.67
N ASP A 252 -22.57 3.67 0.54
CA ASP A 252 -23.40 2.51 0.20
C ASP A 252 -22.61 1.20 0.40
N TRP A 253 -22.06 1.06 1.60
CA TRP A 253 -21.21 -0.07 1.97
C TRP A 253 -21.98 -1.37 2.23
N ARG A 254 -23.29 -1.28 2.58
CA ARG A 254 -24.12 -2.46 2.95
C ARG A 254 -24.20 -3.50 1.83
N PRO A 255 -24.55 -3.16 0.58
CA PRO A 255 -24.58 -4.14 -0.50
C PRO A 255 -23.23 -4.86 -0.71
N VAL A 256 -22.12 -4.15 -0.48
CA VAL A 256 -20.78 -4.76 -0.56
C VAL A 256 -20.61 -5.82 0.53
N MET A 257 -21.08 -5.54 1.76
CA MET A 257 -20.96 -6.47 2.89
C MET A 257 -21.94 -7.65 2.83
N GLU A 258 -23.11 -7.46 2.20
CA GLU A 258 -24.17 -8.47 2.15
C GLU A 258 -24.00 -9.46 0.99
N ASN A 259 -23.32 -9.07 -0.07
CA ASN A 259 -23.09 -9.91 -1.24
C ASN A 259 -21.75 -10.64 -1.19
N MET A 260 -21.71 -11.82 -1.79
CA MET A 260 -20.43 -12.51 -1.99
C MET A 260 -19.58 -11.78 -3.04
N ILE A 261 -18.27 -11.79 -2.83
CA ILE A 261 -17.32 -11.31 -3.84
C ILE A 261 -17.41 -12.22 -5.07
N GLY A 262 -17.64 -11.61 -6.22
CA GLY A 262 -17.79 -12.31 -7.49
C GLY A 262 -17.28 -11.45 -8.67
N PRO A 263 -17.37 -11.96 -9.90
CA PRO A 263 -16.84 -11.29 -11.09
C PRO A 263 -17.35 -9.86 -11.27
N GLU A 264 -18.59 -9.58 -10.88
CA GLU A 264 -19.25 -8.27 -11.02
C GLU A 264 -18.97 -7.33 -9.83
N THR A 265 -18.27 -7.78 -8.78
CA THR A 265 -17.91 -6.94 -7.64
C THR A 265 -16.94 -5.86 -8.09
N VAL A 266 -17.26 -4.60 -7.77
CA VAL A 266 -16.39 -3.47 -8.08
C VAL A 266 -15.25 -3.42 -7.07
N GLN A 267 -14.03 -3.45 -7.59
CA GLN A 267 -12.82 -3.16 -6.84
C GLN A 267 -12.41 -1.71 -7.10
N TYR A 268 -12.13 -0.95 -6.05
CA TYR A 268 -11.75 0.46 -6.13
C TYR A 268 -10.25 0.65 -6.04
N TYR A 269 -9.60 0.00 -5.09
CA TYR A 269 -8.13 0.01 -4.97
C TYR A 269 -7.58 -1.40 -5.09
N GLN A 270 -6.31 -1.50 -5.49
CA GLN A 270 -5.69 -2.81 -5.65
C GLN A 270 -4.30 -2.91 -5.04
N TYR A 271 -3.51 -1.85 -5.11
CA TYR A 271 -2.16 -1.78 -4.58
C TYR A 271 -1.92 -0.40 -3.98
N ALA A 272 -0.96 -0.32 -3.06
CA ALA A 272 -0.56 0.93 -2.46
C ALA A 272 0.93 0.92 -2.11
N ALA A 273 1.50 2.11 -2.05
CA ALA A 273 2.84 2.38 -1.54
C ALA A 273 2.80 3.64 -0.70
N TYR A 274 3.84 3.89 0.06
CA TYR A 274 3.92 5.08 0.89
C TYR A 274 5.36 5.60 1.01
N SER A 275 5.44 6.81 1.47
CA SER A 275 6.65 7.48 1.92
C SER A 275 6.36 8.20 3.24
N PRO A 276 7.37 8.80 3.89
CA PRO A 276 7.12 9.62 5.09
C PRO A 276 6.10 10.73 4.93
N ASP A 277 5.89 11.21 3.70
CA ASP A 277 5.02 12.37 3.43
C ASP A 277 3.73 11.99 2.68
N TYR A 278 3.73 10.88 1.92
CA TYR A 278 2.65 10.55 0.99
C TYR A 278 2.23 9.09 1.03
N ILE A 279 0.97 8.86 0.72
CA ILE A 279 0.38 7.56 0.41
C ILE A 279 -0.02 7.58 -1.06
N PHE A 280 0.40 6.56 -1.80
CA PHE A 280 0.06 6.32 -3.20
C PHE A 280 -0.84 5.10 -3.28
N ALA A 281 -2.02 5.23 -3.87
CA ALA A 281 -2.97 4.13 -4.00
C ALA A 281 -3.42 3.96 -5.45
N VAL A 282 -3.26 2.76 -6.00
CA VAL A 282 -3.70 2.45 -7.37
C VAL A 282 -5.21 2.29 -7.37
N TYR A 283 -5.88 3.25 -7.96
CA TYR A 283 -7.34 3.30 -8.11
C TYR A 283 -7.75 2.73 -9.46
N CYS A 284 -8.65 1.75 -9.47
CA CYS A 284 -9.08 1.08 -10.70
C CYS A 284 -10.59 1.18 -10.98
N LYS A 285 -11.43 1.30 -9.97
CA LYS A 285 -12.92 1.35 -10.08
C LYS A 285 -13.46 0.46 -11.19
N SER A 286 -13.11 -0.81 -11.15
CA SER A 286 -13.46 -1.79 -12.17
C SER A 286 -14.03 -3.05 -11.53
N THR A 287 -14.87 -3.80 -12.25
CA THR A 287 -15.28 -5.12 -11.78
C THR A 287 -14.08 -6.07 -11.73
N LEU A 288 -14.13 -7.09 -10.90
CA LEU A 288 -13.07 -8.11 -10.85
C LEU A 288 -12.87 -8.77 -12.22
N ALA A 289 -13.94 -9.04 -12.97
CA ALA A 289 -13.85 -9.56 -14.33
C ALA A 289 -13.14 -8.58 -15.27
N GLY A 290 -13.51 -7.28 -15.24
CA GLY A 290 -12.88 -6.23 -16.05
C GLY A 290 -11.39 -6.07 -15.71
N ARG A 291 -11.02 -6.16 -14.43
CA ARG A 291 -9.62 -6.12 -14.00
C ARG A 291 -8.84 -7.35 -14.50
N MET A 292 -9.42 -8.54 -14.41
CA MET A 292 -8.76 -9.77 -14.85
C MET A 292 -8.54 -9.81 -16.38
N SER A 293 -9.38 -9.14 -17.16
CA SER A 293 -9.19 -9.01 -18.62
C SER A 293 -8.04 -8.06 -19.01
N GLY A 294 -7.42 -7.37 -18.06
CA GLY A 294 -6.33 -6.41 -18.32
C GLY A 294 -6.77 -5.05 -18.87
N ASN A 295 -8.09 -4.83 -19.06
CA ASN A 295 -8.62 -3.61 -19.69
C ASN A 295 -8.98 -2.50 -18.68
N ALA A 296 -8.77 -2.73 -17.39
CA ALA A 296 -9.07 -1.73 -16.36
C ALA A 296 -8.08 -0.56 -16.46
N GLN A 297 -8.59 0.62 -16.78
CA GLN A 297 -7.80 1.84 -16.61
C GLN A 297 -7.52 2.08 -15.14
N THR A 298 -6.31 2.51 -14.82
CA THR A 298 -5.92 2.85 -13.47
C THR A 298 -5.57 4.33 -13.33
N ALA A 299 -5.63 4.82 -12.12
CA ALA A 299 -5.11 6.11 -11.72
C ALA A 299 -4.29 5.93 -10.44
N ILE A 300 -3.43 6.88 -10.11
CA ILE A 300 -2.69 6.87 -8.86
C ILE A 300 -3.22 8.02 -8.02
N HIS A 301 -3.92 7.68 -6.94
CA HIS A 301 -4.39 8.66 -5.96
C HIS A 301 -3.30 8.90 -4.92
N VAL A 302 -3.01 10.16 -4.64
CA VAL A 302 -1.99 10.56 -3.67
C VAL A 302 -2.66 11.29 -2.50
N PHE A 303 -2.37 10.84 -1.30
CA PHE A 303 -2.86 11.42 -0.04
C PHE A 303 -1.66 11.80 0.85
N ASN A 304 -1.86 12.79 1.72
CA ASN A 304 -0.97 12.97 2.86
C ASN A 304 -1.43 12.07 4.04
N TRP A 305 -0.64 12.02 5.10
CA TRP A 305 -0.96 11.23 6.29
C TRP A 305 -2.04 11.87 7.17
N GLU A 306 -2.40 13.13 6.93
CA GLU A 306 -3.58 13.78 7.49
C GLU A 306 -4.87 13.35 6.77
N GLY A 307 -4.73 12.58 5.69
CA GLY A 307 -5.84 12.04 4.88
C GLY A 307 -6.45 13.05 3.93
N ASP A 308 -5.69 14.02 3.45
CA ASP A 308 -6.15 14.94 2.40
C ASP A 308 -5.80 14.37 1.03
N PHE A 309 -6.75 14.42 0.11
CA PHE A 309 -6.59 13.93 -1.26
C PHE A 309 -5.88 14.98 -2.11
N LEU A 310 -4.59 14.79 -2.39
CA LEU A 310 -3.74 15.77 -3.04
C LEU A 310 -3.79 15.67 -4.57
N TYR A 311 -3.52 14.48 -5.11
CA TYR A 311 -3.41 14.29 -6.56
C TYR A 311 -4.19 13.07 -7.03
N ASP A 312 -4.76 13.21 -8.22
CA ASP A 312 -5.31 12.13 -9.02
C ASP A 312 -4.49 12.08 -10.32
N PHE A 313 -3.45 11.25 -10.34
CA PHE A 313 -2.63 11.05 -11.52
C PHE A 313 -3.29 10.04 -12.45
N LYS A 314 -3.73 10.52 -13.60
CA LYS A 314 -4.25 9.68 -14.68
C LYS A 314 -3.09 9.03 -15.43
N VAL A 315 -3.11 7.72 -15.53
CA VAL A 315 -2.13 6.91 -16.25
C VAL A 315 -2.82 6.09 -17.34
N ASN A 316 -2.06 5.73 -18.38
CA ASN A 316 -2.60 4.95 -19.48
C ASN A 316 -2.44 3.43 -19.27
N GLU A 317 -1.58 3.04 -18.34
CA GLU A 317 -1.25 1.65 -18.07
C GLU A 317 -2.18 1.04 -17.03
N SER A 318 -2.37 -0.28 -17.10
CA SER A 318 -2.99 -1.06 -16.03
C SER A 318 -1.92 -1.51 -15.05
N LEU A 319 -1.88 -0.91 -13.87
CA LEU A 319 -0.84 -1.17 -12.87
C LEU A 319 -1.19 -2.36 -11.99
N SER A 320 -0.19 -3.18 -11.64
CA SER A 320 -0.35 -4.30 -10.71
C SER A 320 0.40 -4.14 -9.40
N ASP A 321 1.40 -3.29 -9.33
CA ASP A 321 2.07 -2.88 -8.08
C ASP A 321 2.82 -1.57 -8.28
N ILE A 322 3.09 -0.87 -7.17
CA ILE A 322 3.82 0.41 -7.16
C ILE A 322 4.75 0.52 -5.95
N THR A 323 5.82 1.30 -6.11
CA THR A 323 6.66 1.79 -5.00
C THR A 323 7.23 3.16 -5.35
N TYR A 324 7.53 3.99 -4.35
CA TYR A 324 7.98 5.36 -4.55
C TYR A 324 9.37 5.59 -3.97
N ASP A 325 10.26 6.10 -4.80
CA ASP A 325 11.57 6.61 -4.39
C ASP A 325 11.44 8.10 -4.05
N ALA A 326 11.40 8.41 -2.75
CA ALA A 326 11.22 9.77 -2.26
C ALA A 326 12.42 10.68 -2.59
N ARG A 327 13.61 10.13 -2.74
CA ARG A 327 14.84 10.88 -3.05
C ARG A 327 14.84 11.38 -4.49
N SER A 328 14.56 10.49 -5.44
CA SER A 328 14.52 10.83 -6.87
C SER A 328 13.16 11.34 -7.33
N LYS A 329 12.13 11.23 -6.47
CA LYS A 329 10.72 11.51 -6.78
C LYS A 329 10.19 10.70 -7.97
N ILE A 330 10.63 9.46 -8.06
CA ILE A 330 10.22 8.51 -9.10
C ILE A 330 9.29 7.47 -8.48
N LEU A 331 8.13 7.29 -9.09
CA LEU A 331 7.24 6.17 -8.79
C LEU A 331 7.55 5.03 -9.77
N TYR A 332 7.95 3.89 -9.25
CA TYR A 332 8.10 2.65 -10.00
C TYR A 332 6.79 1.89 -9.96
N ALA A 333 6.43 1.27 -11.08
CA ALA A 333 5.21 0.50 -11.21
C ALA A 333 5.43 -0.74 -12.08
N ILE A 334 4.59 -1.76 -11.88
CA ILE A 334 4.52 -2.91 -12.77
C ILE A 334 3.33 -2.69 -13.72
N ASN A 335 3.59 -2.64 -15.02
CA ASN A 335 2.54 -2.67 -16.03
C ASN A 335 2.01 -4.10 -16.16
N ARG A 336 0.75 -4.30 -15.82
CA ARG A 336 0.11 -5.61 -15.83
C ARG A 336 0.00 -6.24 -17.21
N ALA A 337 -0.08 -5.43 -18.27
CA ALA A 337 -0.34 -5.93 -19.62
C ALA A 337 0.85 -6.72 -20.18
N ASP A 338 2.07 -6.37 -19.79
CA ASP A 338 3.32 -6.95 -20.30
C ASP A 338 4.34 -7.30 -19.22
N SER A 339 3.95 -7.21 -17.95
CA SER A 339 4.79 -7.49 -16.78
C SER A 339 6.09 -6.67 -16.74
N ARG A 340 6.12 -5.47 -17.36
CA ARG A 340 7.30 -4.60 -17.33
C ARG A 340 7.28 -3.66 -16.16
N ILE A 341 8.46 -3.36 -15.64
CA ILE A 341 8.66 -2.29 -14.67
C ILE A 341 8.77 -0.97 -15.44
N ILE A 342 7.92 -0.02 -15.09
CA ILE A 342 7.85 1.32 -15.67
C ILE A 342 8.04 2.37 -14.56
N ARG A 343 8.28 3.61 -14.96
CA ARG A 343 8.58 4.74 -14.05
C ARG A 343 7.71 5.93 -14.39
N TYR A 344 7.35 6.71 -13.36
CA TYR A 344 6.73 8.02 -13.48
C TYR A 344 7.56 9.04 -12.72
N GLU A 345 7.96 10.11 -13.38
CA GLU A 345 8.65 11.21 -12.72
C GLU A 345 7.64 12.16 -12.09
N LEU A 346 7.76 12.39 -10.79
CA LEU A 346 6.82 13.20 -10.01
C LEU A 346 7.45 14.47 -9.42
N SER A 347 8.67 14.82 -9.83
CA SER A 347 9.43 15.98 -9.31
C SER A 347 8.74 17.34 -9.51
N GLU A 348 7.85 17.46 -10.50
CA GLU A 348 7.05 18.67 -10.73
C GLU A 348 5.84 18.79 -9.77
N TYR A 349 5.50 17.74 -9.05
CA TYR A 349 4.27 17.66 -8.27
C TYR A 349 4.53 17.48 -6.77
N LEU A 350 5.59 16.75 -6.42
CA LEU A 350 5.90 16.34 -5.05
C LEU A 350 7.24 16.85 -4.54
#